data_221decd62ca09aa06a728b9b9766657d
#
_entry.id   221decd62ca09aa06a728b9b9766657d
#
_cell.length_a   1.000
_cell.length_b   1.000
_cell.length_c   1.000
_cell.angle_alpha   90.00
_cell.angle_beta   90.00
_cell.angle_gamma   90.00
#
_symmetry.space_group_name_H-M   'P 1'
#
loop_
_entity.id
_entity.type
_entity.pdbx_description
1 polymer ?
#
loop_
_entity_poly.entity_id
_entity_poly.type
_entity_poly.pdbx_seq_one_letter_code
_entity_poly.pdbx_strand_id
1 'polypeptide(L)'
;MTEERKPEQKRERRRHATEAAGKIGPMVKATIGGTVKAREEGKPIAYSFICCCYDEIIRAMDIVPVWTENYAGICGAKRDAQRFLERAEAQNFSRSLCTYALCGLGFDHWREELGHMPPEPPWGGQARPDVMLSTGQIICDPRSKWYQALQQYMPDVPIYNVGLPFPLYEDDIDHHEVEGYYIKYIVDELKGLVKFLEKHFNKKMDWDKLSELVDLSDRTWDMIIDAYELRKAVPTPMGTGDAMNTMVPMVFMIGTQEAYDFYK
;
A
#
# COMPACT_ATOMS: atom_id res chain seq x y z
N MET A 1 29.09 -35.95 -14.19
CA MET A 1 28.13 -36.55 -13.25
C MET A 1 27.01 -35.56 -13.12
N THR A 2 25.90 -35.80 -13.81
CA THR A 2 24.68 -34.96 -13.77
C THR A 2 23.87 -35.40 -12.57
N GLU A 3 23.78 -34.54 -11.57
CA GLU A 3 22.85 -34.74 -10.45
C GLU A 3 21.41 -34.67 -10.95
N GLU A 4 20.72 -35.80 -10.88
CA GLU A 4 19.28 -35.87 -11.14
C GLU A 4 18.53 -35.04 -10.05
N ARG A 5 17.90 -33.95 -10.46
CA ARG A 5 16.98 -33.19 -9.58
C ARG A 5 15.83 -34.10 -9.17
N LYS A 6 15.73 -34.40 -7.88
CA LYS A 6 14.57 -35.08 -7.31
C LYS A 6 13.28 -34.31 -7.67
N PRO A 7 12.18 -35.02 -8.03
CA PRO A 7 10.92 -34.37 -8.35
C PRO A 7 10.43 -33.56 -7.17
N GLU A 8 10.06 -32.31 -7.44
CA GLU A 8 9.52 -31.37 -6.48
C GLU A 8 8.21 -31.94 -5.90
N GLN A 9 8.24 -32.40 -4.65
CA GLN A 9 7.01 -32.82 -3.95
C GLN A 9 6.05 -31.61 -3.97
N LYS A 10 4.87 -31.77 -4.59
CA LYS A 10 3.78 -30.80 -4.49
C LYS A 10 3.52 -30.58 -2.99
N ARG A 11 3.95 -29.42 -2.47
CA ARG A 11 3.59 -29.02 -1.12
C ARG A 11 2.07 -28.95 -1.04
N GLU A 12 1.47 -29.78 -0.20
CA GLU A 12 0.06 -29.64 0.14
C GLU A 12 -0.19 -28.19 0.57
N ARG A 13 -1.19 -27.55 -0.04
CA ARG A 13 -1.59 -26.19 0.36
C ARG A 13 -1.95 -26.28 1.83
N ARG A 14 -1.23 -25.55 2.69
CA ARG A 14 -1.58 -25.42 4.10
C ARG A 14 -3.05 -25.00 4.18
N ARG A 15 -3.86 -25.77 4.90
CA ARG A 15 -5.21 -25.34 5.27
C ARG A 15 -5.06 -24.15 6.20
N HIS A 16 -5.80 -23.07 5.92
CA HIS A 16 -5.93 -21.96 6.86
C HIS A 16 -6.59 -22.47 8.15
N ALA A 17 -6.11 -22.00 9.32
CA ALA A 17 -6.72 -22.33 10.59
C ALA A 17 -8.06 -21.62 10.77
N THR A 18 -8.25 -20.46 10.14
CA THR A 18 -9.49 -19.68 10.16
C THR A 18 -10.13 -19.62 8.76
N GLU A 19 -11.45 -19.64 8.73
CA GLU A 19 -12.23 -19.48 7.50
C GLU A 19 -11.97 -18.10 6.83
N ALA A 20 -11.88 -17.05 7.65
CA ALA A 20 -11.62 -15.70 7.24
C ALA A 20 -10.31 -15.58 6.44
N ALA A 21 -9.22 -16.21 6.91
CA ALA A 21 -7.95 -16.20 6.19
C ALA A 21 -8.05 -16.76 4.76
N GLY A 22 -8.99 -17.67 4.51
CA GLY A 22 -9.28 -18.19 3.17
C GLY A 22 -9.88 -17.17 2.20
N LYS A 23 -10.54 -16.12 2.70
CA LYS A 23 -11.20 -15.08 1.89
C LYS A 23 -10.23 -14.01 1.36
N ILE A 24 -9.02 -13.91 1.93
CA ILE A 24 -8.06 -12.83 1.64
C ILE A 24 -7.58 -12.84 0.18
N GLY A 25 -7.25 -14.01 -0.36
CA GLY A 25 -6.71 -14.09 -1.73
C GLY A 25 -7.60 -13.45 -2.80
N PRO A 26 -8.91 -13.77 -2.85
CA PRO A 26 -9.86 -13.09 -3.72
C PRO A 26 -9.95 -11.57 -3.48
N MET A 27 -9.98 -11.12 -2.21
CA MET A 27 -10.04 -9.70 -1.85
C MET A 27 -8.83 -8.92 -2.39
N VAL A 28 -7.62 -9.42 -2.13
CA VAL A 28 -6.38 -8.80 -2.65
C VAL A 28 -6.38 -8.71 -4.17
N LYS A 29 -6.80 -9.79 -4.83
CA LYS A 29 -6.88 -9.82 -6.30
C LYS A 29 -7.88 -8.78 -6.82
N ALA A 30 -9.02 -8.65 -6.18
CA ALA A 30 -10.05 -7.65 -6.55
C ALA A 30 -9.53 -6.23 -6.35
N THR A 31 -8.87 -5.94 -5.23
CA THR A 31 -8.29 -4.62 -4.92
C THR A 31 -7.25 -4.22 -5.95
N ILE A 32 -6.29 -5.07 -6.26
CA ILE A 32 -5.20 -4.75 -7.20
C ILE A 32 -5.72 -4.69 -8.64
N GLY A 33 -6.44 -5.72 -9.09
CA GLY A 33 -7.00 -5.75 -10.45
C GLY A 33 -8.04 -4.65 -10.69
N GLY A 34 -8.72 -4.22 -9.64
CA GLY A 34 -9.68 -3.10 -9.68
C GLY A 34 -9.05 -1.77 -10.05
N THR A 35 -7.75 -1.56 -9.81
CA THR A 35 -7.08 -0.29 -10.11
C THR A 35 -6.98 -0.02 -11.61
N VAL A 36 -6.69 -1.06 -12.40
CA VAL A 36 -6.62 -0.96 -13.86
C VAL A 36 -8.00 -0.64 -14.44
N LYS A 37 -9.03 -1.37 -13.97
CA LYS A 37 -10.41 -1.11 -14.36
C LYS A 37 -10.86 0.32 -13.99
N ALA A 38 -10.50 0.79 -12.79
CA ALA A 38 -10.80 2.15 -12.36
C ALA A 38 -10.18 3.20 -13.30
N ARG A 39 -8.96 2.96 -13.78
CA ARG A 39 -8.32 3.81 -14.79
C ARG A 39 -9.08 3.79 -16.12
N GLU A 40 -9.52 2.64 -16.58
CA GLU A 40 -10.35 2.51 -17.79
C GLU A 40 -11.70 3.24 -17.67
N GLU A 41 -12.25 3.28 -16.45
CA GLU A 41 -13.48 4.04 -16.11
C GLU A 41 -13.20 5.56 -15.94
N GLY A 42 -11.96 6.02 -16.12
CA GLY A 42 -11.59 7.43 -15.99
C GLY A 42 -11.47 7.93 -14.55
N LYS A 43 -11.39 7.04 -13.56
CA LYS A 43 -11.20 7.43 -12.15
C LYS A 43 -9.77 7.92 -11.91
N PRO A 44 -9.59 8.93 -11.04
CA PRO A 44 -8.28 9.39 -10.64
C PRO A 44 -7.55 8.33 -9.82
N ILE A 45 -6.24 8.19 -10.04
CA ILE A 45 -5.38 7.20 -9.40
C ILE A 45 -4.29 7.92 -8.60
N ALA A 46 -4.10 7.53 -7.35
CA ALA A 46 -2.97 7.96 -6.54
C ALA A 46 -2.04 6.79 -6.24
N TYR A 47 -0.75 6.92 -6.56
CA TYR A 47 0.24 6.04 -5.95
C TYR A 47 0.42 6.39 -4.48
N SER A 48 0.46 5.38 -3.66
CA SER A 48 0.66 5.48 -2.23
C SER A 48 1.56 4.35 -1.74
N PHE A 49 2.02 4.46 -0.51
CA PHE A 49 2.62 3.39 0.24
C PHE A 49 1.64 2.86 1.29
N ILE A 50 1.91 1.68 1.81
CA ILE A 50 1.11 1.10 2.90
C ILE A 50 1.31 1.88 4.20
N CYS A 51 0.34 1.82 5.10
CA CYS A 51 0.39 2.46 6.42
C CYS A 51 0.62 3.98 6.37
N CYS A 52 -0.02 4.64 5.41
CA CYS A 52 -0.05 6.09 5.34
C CYS A 52 -1.30 6.64 6.03
N CYS A 53 -1.17 7.81 6.64
CA CYS A 53 -2.22 8.44 7.46
C CYS A 53 -3.26 9.24 6.66
N TYR A 54 -3.46 8.94 5.37
CA TYR A 54 -4.32 9.73 4.48
C TYR A 54 -5.23 8.88 3.56
N ASP A 55 -5.38 7.59 3.83
CA ASP A 55 -6.18 6.71 2.97
C ASP A 55 -7.65 7.14 2.92
N GLU A 56 -8.24 7.58 4.03
CA GLU A 56 -9.59 8.10 4.08
C GLU A 56 -9.73 9.41 3.29
N ILE A 57 -8.71 10.28 3.30
CA ILE A 57 -8.68 11.51 2.50
C ILE A 57 -8.75 11.19 1.01
N ILE A 58 -7.93 10.25 0.54
CA ILE A 58 -7.92 9.81 -0.85
C ILE A 58 -9.30 9.27 -1.23
N ARG A 59 -9.87 8.39 -0.40
CA ARG A 59 -11.19 7.78 -0.64
C ARG A 59 -12.34 8.79 -0.59
N ALA A 60 -12.29 9.76 0.33
CA ALA A 60 -13.30 10.82 0.41
C ALA A 60 -13.35 11.67 -0.87
N MET A 61 -12.24 11.79 -1.56
CA MET A 61 -12.13 12.49 -2.84
C MET A 61 -12.40 11.60 -4.07
N ASP A 62 -12.85 10.35 -3.89
CA ASP A 62 -13.04 9.35 -4.96
C ASP A 62 -11.78 9.06 -5.78
N ILE A 63 -10.62 9.22 -5.17
CA ILE A 63 -9.33 8.85 -5.77
C ILE A 63 -9.04 7.38 -5.42
N VAL A 64 -8.61 6.61 -6.39
CA VAL A 64 -8.31 5.18 -6.19
C VAL A 64 -6.84 5.02 -5.78
N PRO A 65 -6.55 4.53 -4.57
CA PRO A 65 -5.19 4.28 -4.13
C PRO A 65 -4.59 3.05 -4.81
N VAL A 66 -3.32 3.15 -5.19
CA VAL A 66 -2.49 2.04 -5.67
C VAL A 66 -1.26 1.94 -4.78
N TRP A 67 -1.16 0.87 -4.01
CA TRP A 67 -0.03 0.63 -3.12
C TRP A 67 1.10 -0.07 -3.87
N THR A 68 2.09 0.71 -4.29
CA THR A 68 3.19 0.25 -5.13
C THR A 68 4.02 -0.86 -4.50
N GLU A 69 4.23 -0.82 -3.17
CA GLU A 69 4.92 -1.87 -2.43
C GLU A 69 4.17 -3.20 -2.51
N ASN A 70 2.84 -3.14 -2.40
CA ASN A 70 2.02 -4.34 -2.45
C ASN A 70 2.09 -5.02 -3.81
N TYR A 71 2.05 -4.23 -4.88
CA TYR A 71 2.18 -4.77 -6.24
C TYR A 71 3.56 -5.43 -6.45
N ALA A 72 4.64 -4.81 -5.98
CA ALA A 72 5.97 -5.43 -5.99
C ALA A 72 5.99 -6.76 -5.20
N GLY A 73 5.33 -6.80 -4.04
CA GLY A 73 5.15 -8.02 -3.26
C GLY A 73 4.40 -9.12 -4.03
N ILE A 74 3.36 -8.76 -4.79
CA ILE A 74 2.61 -9.69 -5.65
C ILE A 74 3.49 -10.21 -6.78
N CYS A 75 4.28 -9.36 -7.42
CA CYS A 75 5.24 -9.80 -8.44
C CYS A 75 6.20 -10.86 -7.88
N GLY A 76 6.71 -10.66 -6.65
CA GLY A 76 7.53 -11.64 -5.95
C GLY A 76 6.78 -12.94 -5.64
N ALA A 77 5.57 -12.86 -5.09
CA ALA A 77 4.73 -14.00 -4.77
C ALA A 77 4.35 -14.84 -6.01
N LYS A 78 4.21 -14.18 -7.16
CA LYS A 78 3.95 -14.83 -8.45
C LYS A 78 5.21 -15.30 -9.16
N ARG A 79 6.41 -15.07 -8.57
CA ARG A 79 7.72 -15.40 -9.17
C ARG A 79 7.98 -14.68 -10.49
N ASP A 80 7.45 -13.49 -10.64
CA ASP A 80 7.53 -12.67 -11.85
C ASP A 80 8.30 -11.36 -11.64
N ALA A 81 8.84 -11.14 -10.44
CA ALA A 81 9.59 -9.93 -10.12
C ALA A 81 10.91 -9.80 -10.89
N GLN A 82 11.55 -10.93 -11.25
CA GLN A 82 12.89 -10.94 -11.84
C GLN A 82 13.01 -10.04 -13.07
N ARG A 83 12.08 -10.12 -14.01
CA ARG A 83 12.10 -9.30 -15.23
C ARG A 83 12.01 -7.80 -14.96
N PHE A 84 11.32 -7.40 -13.89
CA PHE A 84 11.24 -6.00 -13.47
C PHE A 84 12.53 -5.55 -12.75
N LEU A 85 13.11 -6.43 -11.93
CA LEU A 85 14.41 -6.17 -11.29
C LEU A 85 15.52 -5.97 -12.35
N GLU A 86 15.61 -6.86 -13.33
CA GLU A 86 16.57 -6.76 -14.44
C GLU A 86 16.37 -5.46 -15.24
N ARG A 87 15.11 -5.03 -15.38
CA ARG A 87 14.79 -3.76 -16.04
C ARG A 87 15.30 -2.55 -15.26
N ALA A 88 15.12 -2.55 -13.94
CA ALA A 88 15.67 -1.49 -13.08
C ALA A 88 17.20 -1.48 -13.09
N GLU A 89 17.82 -2.65 -13.05
CA GLU A 89 19.28 -2.77 -13.17
C GLU A 89 19.81 -2.22 -14.49
N ALA A 90 19.09 -2.46 -15.60
CA ALA A 90 19.43 -1.89 -16.92
C ALA A 90 19.34 -0.35 -16.94
N GLN A 91 18.60 0.25 -16.00
CA GLN A 91 18.54 1.69 -15.78
C GLN A 91 19.61 2.20 -14.76
N ASN A 92 20.62 1.38 -14.47
CA ASN A 92 21.71 1.66 -13.53
C ASN A 92 21.31 1.73 -12.04
N PHE A 93 20.17 1.19 -11.64
CA PHE A 93 19.86 1.02 -10.23
C PHE A 93 20.68 -0.14 -9.64
N SER A 94 21.29 0.07 -8.49
CA SER A 94 22.10 -0.96 -7.83
C SER A 94 21.26 -2.12 -7.32
N ARG A 95 21.73 -3.35 -7.48
CA ARG A 95 21.14 -4.57 -6.90
C ARG A 95 21.09 -4.57 -5.37
N SER A 96 21.86 -3.71 -4.70
CA SER A 96 21.86 -3.57 -3.24
C SER A 96 20.67 -2.75 -2.72
N LEU A 97 19.90 -2.10 -3.61
CA LEU A 97 18.69 -1.39 -3.22
C LEU A 97 17.55 -2.35 -2.86
N CYS A 98 16.54 -1.80 -2.19
CA CYS A 98 15.34 -2.53 -1.83
C CYS A 98 14.69 -3.18 -3.06
N THR A 99 14.48 -4.51 -3.03
CA THR A 99 13.89 -5.26 -4.15
C THR A 99 12.45 -4.86 -4.43
N TYR A 100 11.69 -4.38 -3.44
CA TYR A 100 10.36 -3.81 -3.67
C TYR A 100 10.45 -2.56 -4.55
N ALA A 101 11.35 -1.63 -4.19
CA ALA A 101 11.57 -0.41 -4.96
C ALA A 101 12.07 -0.72 -6.37
N LEU A 102 13.05 -1.60 -6.51
CA LEU A 102 13.57 -2.02 -7.83
C LEU A 102 12.46 -2.64 -8.70
N CYS A 103 11.64 -3.53 -8.13
CA CYS A 103 10.54 -4.15 -8.86
C CYS A 103 9.54 -3.10 -9.37
N GLY A 104 9.15 -2.16 -8.52
CA GLY A 104 8.24 -1.08 -8.91
C GLY A 104 8.85 -0.13 -9.94
N LEU A 105 10.11 0.29 -9.75
CA LEU A 105 10.84 1.12 -10.71
C LEU A 105 10.94 0.46 -12.08
N GLY A 106 11.30 -0.82 -12.12
CA GLY A 106 11.40 -1.56 -13.38
C GLY A 106 10.05 -1.80 -14.06
N PHE A 107 8.99 -2.04 -13.27
CA PHE A 107 7.63 -2.16 -13.80
C PHE A 107 7.17 -0.85 -14.45
N ASP A 108 7.26 0.25 -13.71
CA ASP A 108 6.79 1.55 -14.15
C ASP A 108 7.62 2.06 -15.35
N HIS A 109 8.95 1.91 -15.30
CA HIS A 109 9.81 2.23 -16.46
C HIS A 109 9.36 1.47 -17.71
N TRP A 110 9.12 0.16 -17.59
CA TRP A 110 8.71 -0.64 -18.74
C TRP A 110 7.33 -0.24 -19.27
N ARG A 111 6.38 0.05 -18.38
CA ARG A 111 5.06 0.56 -18.77
C ARG A 111 5.16 1.89 -19.54
N GLU A 112 5.95 2.85 -19.04
CA GLU A 112 6.12 4.16 -19.68
C GLU A 112 6.83 4.02 -21.04
N GLU A 113 7.84 3.16 -21.15
CA GLU A 113 8.53 2.89 -22.41
C GLU A 113 7.61 2.28 -23.47
N LEU A 114 6.72 1.36 -23.08
CA LEU A 114 5.75 0.76 -23.98
C LEU A 114 4.55 1.64 -24.30
N GLY A 115 4.21 2.58 -23.42
CA GLY A 115 2.95 3.31 -23.47
C GLY A 115 1.70 2.48 -23.12
N HIS A 116 1.90 1.26 -22.67
CA HIS A 116 0.84 0.35 -22.22
C HIS A 116 1.38 -0.64 -21.17
N MET A 117 0.51 -1.49 -20.60
CA MET A 117 0.93 -2.50 -19.62
C MET A 117 2.00 -3.43 -20.18
N PRO A 118 3.02 -3.78 -19.38
CA PRO A 118 3.96 -4.85 -19.73
C PRO A 118 3.22 -6.16 -20.06
N PRO A 119 3.81 -7.05 -20.87
CA PRO A 119 3.18 -8.33 -21.22
C PRO A 119 2.87 -9.17 -19.97
N GLU A 120 1.66 -9.71 -19.90
CA GLU A 120 1.18 -10.63 -18.86
C GLU A 120 1.55 -10.23 -17.42
N PRO A 121 1.25 -9.00 -16.99
CA PRO A 121 1.63 -8.55 -15.66
C PRO A 121 0.78 -9.28 -14.61
N PRO A 122 1.32 -9.58 -13.41
CA PRO A 122 0.55 -10.19 -12.35
C PRO A 122 -0.76 -9.44 -12.10
N TRP A 123 -1.88 -10.16 -12.15
CA TRP A 123 -3.24 -9.64 -11.93
C TRP A 123 -3.64 -8.42 -12.77
N GLY A 124 -3.08 -8.29 -13.96
CA GLY A 124 -3.39 -7.21 -14.89
C GLY A 124 -2.53 -5.95 -14.74
N GLY A 125 -1.59 -5.94 -13.80
CA GLY A 125 -0.71 -4.81 -13.58
C GLY A 125 -1.22 -3.81 -12.54
N GLN A 126 -0.60 -2.64 -12.51
CA GLN A 126 -1.05 -1.49 -11.73
C GLN A 126 -1.25 -0.28 -12.65
N ALA A 127 -2.32 0.48 -12.38
CA ALA A 127 -2.66 1.64 -13.17
C ALA A 127 -1.59 2.74 -13.06
N ARG A 128 -1.39 3.53 -14.13
CA ARG A 128 -0.56 4.73 -14.07
C ARG A 128 -1.19 5.76 -13.13
N PRO A 129 -0.42 6.40 -12.25
CA PRO A 129 -0.98 7.39 -11.33
C PRO A 129 -1.20 8.76 -12.00
N ASP A 130 -2.12 9.54 -11.42
CA ASP A 130 -2.26 10.97 -11.66
C ASP A 130 -1.47 11.79 -10.63
N VAL A 131 -1.18 11.20 -9.47
CA VAL A 131 -0.41 11.80 -8.38
C VAL A 131 0.32 10.70 -7.60
N MET A 132 1.50 11.03 -7.08
CA MET A 132 2.26 10.18 -6.17
C MET A 132 2.27 10.81 -4.77
N LEU A 133 1.83 10.05 -3.77
CA LEU A 133 1.72 10.49 -2.38
C LEU A 133 2.67 9.70 -1.48
N SER A 134 3.47 10.40 -0.69
CA SER A 134 4.45 9.81 0.21
C SER A 134 4.36 10.41 1.61
N THR A 135 4.76 9.66 2.62
CA THR A 135 4.94 10.13 4.00
C THR A 135 6.41 10.36 4.36
N GLY A 136 7.29 10.42 3.36
CA GLY A 136 8.72 10.66 3.59
C GLY A 136 9.45 9.49 4.25
N GLN A 137 10.35 9.80 5.17
CA GLN A 137 11.38 8.87 5.68
C GLN A 137 10.94 8.02 6.88
N ILE A 138 9.72 8.16 7.37
CA ILE A 138 9.33 7.59 8.69
C ILE A 138 9.44 6.07 8.75
N ILE A 139 9.22 5.37 7.65
CA ILE A 139 9.18 3.90 7.67
C ILE A 139 10.48 3.30 7.13
N CYS A 140 10.93 3.76 5.97
CA CYS A 140 12.18 3.30 5.39
C CYS A 140 12.72 4.26 4.32
N ASP A 141 14.05 4.29 4.16
CA ASP A 141 14.73 5.16 3.19
C ASP A 141 14.27 4.98 1.73
N PRO A 142 14.04 3.76 1.22
CA PRO A 142 13.58 3.58 -0.16
C PRO A 142 12.28 4.33 -0.47
N ARG A 143 11.34 4.44 0.45
CA ARG A 143 10.08 5.18 0.22
C ARG A 143 10.33 6.65 -0.13
N SER A 144 11.25 7.31 0.55
CA SER A 144 11.55 8.71 0.30
C SER A 144 12.18 8.96 -1.08
N LYS A 145 12.77 7.94 -1.68
CA LYS A 145 13.50 8.03 -2.96
C LYS A 145 12.74 7.44 -4.15
N TRP A 146 11.86 6.49 -3.89
CA TRP A 146 11.18 5.72 -4.94
C TRP A 146 10.41 6.64 -5.90
N TYR A 147 9.52 7.49 -5.39
CA TYR A 147 8.72 8.36 -6.26
C TYR A 147 9.55 9.48 -6.88
N GLN A 148 10.60 9.94 -6.21
CA GLN A 148 11.56 10.86 -6.82
C GLN A 148 12.26 10.21 -8.03
N ALA A 149 12.62 8.92 -7.93
CA ALA A 149 13.18 8.19 -9.06
C ALA A 149 12.13 7.98 -10.18
N LEU A 150 10.88 7.69 -9.83
CA LEU A 150 9.79 7.57 -10.81
C LEU A 150 9.52 8.85 -11.59
N GLN A 151 9.79 10.03 -11.04
CA GLN A 151 9.65 11.29 -11.76
C GLN A 151 10.54 11.39 -13.00
N GLN A 152 11.60 10.59 -13.08
CA GLN A 152 12.42 10.53 -14.31
C GLN A 152 11.65 9.90 -15.47
N TYR A 153 10.71 9.03 -15.18
CA TYR A 153 9.88 8.34 -16.17
C TYR A 153 8.50 8.99 -16.35
N MET A 154 8.01 9.63 -15.30
CA MET A 154 6.68 10.28 -15.24
C MET A 154 6.82 11.73 -14.76
N PRO A 155 7.49 12.61 -15.52
CA PRO A 155 7.73 14.01 -15.09
C PRO A 155 6.45 14.85 -15.01
N ASP A 156 5.39 14.41 -15.65
CA ASP A 156 4.06 15.01 -15.65
C ASP A 156 3.23 14.66 -14.41
N VAL A 157 3.65 13.64 -13.63
CA VAL A 157 2.95 13.21 -12.42
C VAL A 157 3.54 13.90 -11.20
N PRO A 158 2.79 14.78 -10.52
CA PRO A 158 3.30 15.47 -9.35
C PRO A 158 3.44 14.55 -8.15
N ILE A 159 4.40 14.87 -7.27
CA ILE A 159 4.57 14.24 -5.97
C ILE A 159 4.12 15.20 -4.88
N TYR A 160 3.36 14.70 -3.91
CA TYR A 160 3.14 15.37 -2.62
C TYR A 160 3.68 14.50 -1.50
N ASN A 161 4.51 15.11 -0.65
CA ASN A 161 5.08 14.44 0.50
C ASN A 161 4.45 15.01 1.77
N VAL A 162 3.73 14.18 2.52
CA VAL A 162 3.24 14.53 3.85
C VAL A 162 4.40 14.37 4.82
N GLY A 163 4.86 15.47 5.39
CA GLY A 163 5.90 15.45 6.41
C GLY A 163 5.34 14.88 7.71
N LEU A 164 5.95 13.82 8.22
CA LEU A 164 5.61 13.30 9.53
C LEU A 164 6.76 13.59 10.50
N PRO A 165 6.49 14.16 11.69
CA PRO A 165 7.54 14.43 12.67
C PRO A 165 8.08 13.13 13.23
N PHE A 166 9.38 13.10 13.49
CA PHE A 166 10.01 11.97 14.19
C PHE A 166 9.87 12.18 15.69
N PRO A 167 9.30 11.26 16.46
CA PRO A 167 9.21 11.41 17.90
C PRO A 167 10.61 11.51 18.51
N LEU A 168 10.81 12.48 19.39
CA LEU A 168 12.01 12.55 20.20
C LEU A 168 11.83 11.60 21.40
N TYR A 169 12.80 10.70 21.57
CA TYR A 169 12.85 9.77 22.71
C TYR A 169 13.95 10.21 23.66
N GLU A 170 13.72 11.28 24.39
CA GLU A 170 14.61 11.75 25.45
C GLU A 170 13.87 11.67 26.78
N ASP A 171 14.55 11.24 27.86
CA ASP A 171 13.95 10.96 29.16
C ASP A 171 13.34 12.21 29.84
N ASP A 172 13.80 13.40 29.46
CA ASP A 172 13.40 14.68 30.05
C ASP A 172 12.29 15.43 29.26
N ILE A 173 11.71 14.80 28.23
CA ILE A 173 10.67 15.44 27.41
C ILE A 173 9.29 15.20 28.02
N ASP A 174 8.51 16.27 28.21
CA ASP A 174 7.07 16.15 28.47
C ASP A 174 6.36 15.64 27.20
N HIS A 175 6.07 14.34 27.19
CA HIS A 175 5.43 13.69 26.05
C HIS A 175 4.07 14.29 25.69
N HIS A 176 3.31 14.84 26.66
CA HIS A 176 2.01 15.45 26.40
C HIS A 176 2.13 16.78 25.66
N GLU A 177 3.14 17.60 25.99
CA GLU A 177 3.39 18.85 25.29
C GLU A 177 3.84 18.59 23.85
N VAL A 178 4.76 17.65 23.67
CA VAL A 178 5.29 17.25 22.36
C VAL A 178 4.20 16.61 21.50
N GLU A 179 3.33 15.78 22.09
CA GLU A 179 2.19 15.14 21.38
C GLU A 179 1.26 16.21 20.78
N GLY A 180 0.88 17.23 21.53
CA GLY A 180 0.05 18.33 21.05
C GLY A 180 0.67 19.07 19.86
N TYR A 181 2.00 19.27 19.89
CA TYR A 181 2.73 19.86 18.77
C TYR A 181 2.71 18.95 17.53
N TYR A 182 2.95 17.65 17.70
CA TYR A 182 2.95 16.71 16.59
C TYR A 182 1.59 16.55 15.95
N ILE A 183 0.54 16.45 16.74
CA ILE A 183 -0.84 16.39 16.24
C ILE A 183 -1.15 17.64 15.39
N LYS A 184 -0.84 18.82 15.91
CA LYS A 184 -1.06 20.05 15.15
C LYS A 184 -0.28 20.08 13.86
N TYR A 185 0.98 19.66 13.87
CA TYR A 185 1.83 19.60 12.69
C TYR A 185 1.25 18.64 11.64
N ILE A 186 0.87 17.43 12.03
CA ILE A 186 0.29 16.43 11.11
C ILE A 186 -1.03 16.94 10.53
N VAL A 187 -1.88 17.55 11.33
CA VAL A 187 -3.15 18.14 10.87
C VAL A 187 -2.90 19.23 9.82
N ASP A 188 -1.91 20.09 10.01
CA ASP A 188 -1.57 21.14 9.05
C ASP A 188 -1.02 20.53 7.74
N GLU A 189 -0.19 19.49 7.82
CA GLU A 189 0.30 18.74 6.65
C GLU A 189 -0.86 18.06 5.88
N LEU A 190 -1.79 17.40 6.59
CA LEU A 190 -2.96 16.78 5.95
C LEU A 190 -3.90 17.82 5.30
N LYS A 191 -4.07 18.99 5.91
CA LYS A 191 -4.79 20.11 5.28
C LYS A 191 -4.06 20.62 4.02
N GLY A 192 -2.72 20.59 4.03
CA GLY A 192 -1.90 20.89 2.88
C GLY A 192 -2.14 19.88 1.74
N LEU A 193 -2.17 18.58 2.08
CA LEU A 193 -2.50 17.51 1.13
C LEU A 193 -3.90 17.73 0.51
N VAL A 194 -4.92 17.99 1.34
CA VAL A 194 -6.29 18.25 0.84
C VAL A 194 -6.29 19.40 -0.16
N LYS A 195 -5.66 20.55 0.17
CA LYS A 195 -5.57 21.70 -0.75
C LYS A 195 -4.85 21.35 -2.05
N PHE A 196 -3.79 20.55 -1.98
CA PHE A 196 -3.07 20.08 -3.15
C PHE A 196 -3.96 19.21 -4.05
N LEU A 197 -4.66 18.21 -3.48
CA LEU A 197 -5.55 17.33 -4.21
C LEU A 197 -6.76 18.08 -4.79
N GLU A 198 -7.37 19.00 -4.03
CA GLU A 198 -8.45 19.86 -4.53
C GLU A 198 -8.03 20.67 -5.77
N LYS A 199 -6.84 21.24 -5.72
CA LYS A 199 -6.29 22.02 -6.84
C LYS A 199 -5.95 21.13 -8.03
N HIS A 200 -5.31 19.98 -7.79
CA HIS A 200 -4.85 19.07 -8.85
C HIS A 200 -6.03 18.45 -9.61
N PHE A 201 -7.04 17.98 -8.89
CA PHE A 201 -8.20 17.32 -9.48
C PHE A 201 -9.38 18.27 -9.75
N ASN A 202 -9.25 19.55 -9.43
CA ASN A 202 -10.32 20.56 -9.52
C ASN A 202 -11.62 20.08 -8.85
N LYS A 203 -11.50 19.46 -7.68
CA LYS A 203 -12.59 18.86 -6.91
C LYS A 203 -12.48 19.31 -5.45
N LYS A 204 -13.62 19.60 -4.81
CA LYS A 204 -13.63 19.91 -3.39
C LYS A 204 -13.71 18.66 -2.54
N MET A 205 -13.07 18.73 -1.34
CA MET A 205 -13.18 17.71 -0.33
C MET A 205 -14.62 17.60 0.16
N ASP A 206 -15.12 16.38 0.21
CA ASP A 206 -16.37 16.03 0.87
C ASP A 206 -16.06 15.69 2.34
N TRP A 207 -16.26 16.68 3.22
CA TRP A 207 -15.94 16.55 4.64
C TRP A 207 -16.89 15.62 5.39
N ASP A 208 -18.15 15.53 4.96
CA ASP A 208 -19.13 14.63 5.56
C ASP A 208 -18.74 13.18 5.24
N LYS A 209 -18.42 12.91 3.99
CA LYS A 209 -17.88 11.61 3.58
C LYS A 209 -16.58 11.25 4.27
N LEU A 210 -15.67 12.21 4.46
CA LEU A 210 -14.43 11.96 5.20
C LEU A 210 -14.74 11.55 6.65
N SER A 211 -15.66 12.23 7.32
CA SER A 211 -16.08 11.89 8.68
C SER A 211 -16.66 10.47 8.74
N GLU A 212 -17.54 10.11 7.80
CA GLU A 212 -18.12 8.76 7.72
C GLU A 212 -17.05 7.68 7.51
N LEU A 213 -16.04 7.95 6.67
CA LEU A 213 -14.95 7.01 6.42
C LEU A 213 -14.05 6.85 7.64
N VAL A 214 -13.77 7.93 8.38
CA VAL A 214 -12.99 7.88 9.62
C VAL A 214 -13.74 7.08 10.68
N ASP A 215 -15.03 7.35 10.89
CA ASP A 215 -15.86 6.58 11.84
C ASP A 215 -15.88 5.08 11.48
N LEU A 216 -15.94 4.77 10.19
CA LEU A 216 -15.90 3.38 9.71
C LEU A 216 -14.53 2.75 9.95
N SER A 217 -13.44 3.50 9.76
CA SER A 217 -12.08 3.06 10.06
C SER A 217 -11.91 2.76 11.55
N ASP A 218 -12.36 3.65 12.43
CA ASP A 218 -12.26 3.48 13.88
C ASP A 218 -13.00 2.22 14.32
N ARG A 219 -14.24 2.04 13.88
CA ARG A 219 -15.02 0.82 14.15
C ARG A 219 -14.37 -0.43 13.60
N THR A 220 -13.68 -0.34 12.47
CA THR A 220 -12.93 -1.46 11.91
C THR A 220 -11.71 -1.79 12.76
N TRP A 221 -11.01 -0.77 13.27
CA TRP A 221 -9.88 -0.96 14.19
C TRP A 221 -10.29 -1.62 15.49
N ASP A 222 -11.45 -1.28 16.06
CA ASP A 222 -11.99 -1.97 17.24
C ASP A 222 -12.17 -3.46 16.98
N MET A 223 -12.74 -3.84 15.83
CA MET A 223 -12.89 -5.26 15.46
C MET A 223 -11.55 -5.97 15.26
N ILE A 224 -10.55 -5.27 14.69
CA ILE A 224 -9.19 -5.81 14.52
C ILE A 224 -8.55 -6.08 15.90
N ILE A 225 -8.65 -5.13 16.81
CA ILE A 225 -8.11 -5.27 18.17
C ILE A 225 -8.77 -6.47 18.87
N ASP A 226 -10.08 -6.57 18.84
CA ASP A 226 -10.82 -7.67 19.42
C ASP A 226 -10.41 -9.04 18.85
N ALA A 227 -10.26 -9.13 17.52
CA ALA A 227 -9.80 -10.34 16.85
C ALA A 227 -8.37 -10.74 17.27
N TYR A 228 -7.49 -9.76 17.46
CA TYR A 228 -6.13 -10.02 17.92
C TYR A 228 -6.07 -10.37 19.41
N GLU A 229 -6.94 -9.80 20.25
CA GLU A 229 -7.06 -10.17 21.67
C GLU A 229 -7.43 -11.65 21.86
N LEU A 230 -8.28 -12.21 20.99
CA LEU A 230 -8.64 -13.64 21.01
C LEU A 230 -7.41 -14.56 20.86
N ARG A 231 -6.32 -14.09 20.27
CA ARG A 231 -5.08 -14.88 20.11
C ARG A 231 -4.34 -15.13 21.42
N LYS A 232 -4.70 -14.45 22.50
CA LYS A 232 -4.17 -14.71 23.85
C LYS A 232 -4.63 -16.04 24.43
N ALA A 233 -5.67 -16.66 23.88
CA ALA A 233 -6.18 -17.98 24.30
C ALA A 233 -5.13 -19.09 24.08
N VAL A 234 -5.19 -20.11 24.94
CA VAL A 234 -4.30 -21.28 24.86
C VAL A 234 -5.19 -22.54 24.74
N PRO A 235 -5.12 -23.25 23.60
CA PRO A 235 -4.32 -22.98 22.41
C PRO A 235 -4.81 -21.76 21.64
N THR A 236 -3.91 -21.06 20.94
CA THR A 236 -4.29 -19.89 20.13
C THR A 236 -5.19 -20.31 18.95
N PRO A 237 -6.34 -19.63 18.73
CA PRO A 237 -7.25 -19.97 17.62
C PRO A 237 -6.70 -19.56 16.24
N MET A 238 -5.76 -18.63 16.18
CA MET A 238 -5.20 -18.11 14.93
C MET A 238 -3.67 -18.12 14.98
N GLY A 239 -3.06 -18.91 14.12
CA GLY A 239 -1.60 -18.97 13.96
C GLY A 239 -1.02 -17.74 13.24
N THR A 240 0.30 -17.57 13.32
CA THR A 240 1.01 -16.43 12.70
C THR A 240 0.75 -16.32 11.19
N GLY A 241 0.68 -17.45 10.47
CA GLY A 241 0.41 -17.44 9.03
C GLY A 241 -0.94 -16.82 8.67
N ASP A 242 -1.98 -17.15 9.44
CA ASP A 242 -3.31 -16.57 9.23
C ASP A 242 -3.36 -15.11 9.68
N ALA A 243 -2.70 -14.79 10.80
CA ALA A 243 -2.59 -13.42 11.28
C ALA A 243 -1.93 -12.49 10.23
N MET A 244 -0.86 -12.95 9.60
CA MET A 244 -0.21 -12.20 8.51
C MET A 244 -1.13 -12.01 7.30
N ASN A 245 -1.94 -13.03 6.95
CA ASN A 245 -2.91 -12.89 5.87
C ASN A 245 -4.02 -11.89 6.24
N THR A 246 -4.54 -11.94 7.46
CA THR A 246 -5.61 -11.03 7.90
C THR A 246 -5.15 -9.56 8.04
N MET A 247 -3.86 -9.26 7.98
CA MET A 247 -3.38 -7.88 7.87
C MET A 247 -3.78 -7.17 6.56
N VAL A 248 -4.13 -7.91 5.51
CA VAL A 248 -4.38 -7.31 4.20
C VAL A 248 -5.54 -6.31 4.21
N PRO A 249 -6.75 -6.63 4.70
CA PRO A 249 -7.81 -5.63 4.77
C PRO A 249 -7.48 -4.46 5.69
N MET A 250 -6.73 -4.70 6.77
CA MET A 250 -6.25 -3.66 7.69
C MET A 250 -5.34 -2.63 6.98
N VAL A 251 -4.52 -3.08 6.06
CA VAL A 251 -3.49 -2.24 5.43
C VAL A 251 -3.98 -1.57 4.14
N PHE A 252 -4.88 -2.23 3.39
CA PHE A 252 -5.27 -1.77 2.05
C PHE A 252 -6.73 -1.35 1.94
N MET A 253 -7.56 -1.68 2.93
CA MET A 253 -8.99 -1.53 2.81
C MET A 253 -9.63 -0.77 3.98
N ILE A 254 -8.83 -0.19 4.89
CA ILE A 254 -9.34 0.68 5.95
C ILE A 254 -10.20 1.79 5.35
N GLY A 255 -11.31 2.14 6.01
CA GLY A 255 -12.30 3.07 5.50
C GLY A 255 -13.24 2.46 4.44
N THR A 256 -13.25 1.13 4.27
CA THR A 256 -14.21 0.46 3.38
C THR A 256 -15.15 -0.46 4.15
N GLN A 257 -16.38 -0.61 3.67
CA GLN A 257 -17.35 -1.52 4.25
C GLN A 257 -16.86 -2.97 4.17
N GLU A 258 -16.14 -3.34 3.11
CA GLU A 258 -15.59 -4.68 2.93
C GLU A 258 -14.57 -5.04 4.03
N ALA A 259 -13.73 -4.08 4.47
CA ALA A 259 -12.82 -4.31 5.57
C ALA A 259 -13.59 -4.51 6.89
N TYR A 260 -14.57 -3.66 7.18
CA TYR A 260 -15.41 -3.80 8.37
C TYR A 260 -16.12 -5.15 8.40
N ASP A 261 -16.78 -5.54 7.30
CA ASP A 261 -17.52 -6.81 7.21
C ASP A 261 -16.61 -8.04 7.29
N PHE A 262 -15.34 -7.88 6.88
CA PHE A 262 -14.34 -8.95 7.01
C PHE A 262 -13.97 -9.24 8.47
N TYR A 263 -13.80 -8.20 9.30
CA TYR A 263 -13.42 -8.37 10.71
C TYR A 263 -14.59 -8.62 11.64
N LYS A 264 -15.81 -8.27 11.26
CA LYS A 264 -17.06 -8.61 11.94
C LYS A 264 -17.38 -10.10 11.84
#